data_bb4a8b1d4975f87ef0e273832797413e
#
_entry.id   bb4a8b1d4975f87ef0e273832797413e
#
_cell.length_a   1.000
_cell.length_b   1.000
_cell.length_c   1.000
_cell.angle_alpha   90.00
_cell.angle_beta   90.00
_cell.angle_gamma   90.00
#
_symmetry.space_group_name_H-M   'P 1'
#
loop_
_entity.id
_entity.type
_entity.pdbx_description
1 polymer ?
#
loop_
_entity_poly.entity_id
_entity_poly.type
_entity_poly.pdbx_seq_one_letter_code
_entity_poly.pdbx_strand_id
1 'polypeptide(L)'
;MAGSALLLSGPLGLGHEMPARSFTGLLRRAGWRVRTRDSLSLLGNGGGKAGQRVFDRLMTVPGIYDGLHFAQFRTGGRLAGLAERLAARPAVPELRAELHRDPVDLVLSVFATGALAAARLRAQPPTAGARGFRAVVYCPDVAAHKLWVHEGTDLFLVSSPAAAASVRRFRPRAPVALVPPPVRAAFYDAPSRAASRRQLGIPAGVRCALLIDSGWGFAPLAGAAAALAGADVHVLAVAGRNARVERDLRELAAARPALRPFGFTDEVPALMAAADLVIALPGAATCAEARVMGRRLLLLDVMPGHGRDNLLHELEQGGADVCGPAAADIARSALAALDRAGPRADTQAVPRWEPAFAKALGELGLDISAGDTDDHPTMTRTQT
;
A
#
# COMPACT_ATOMS: atom_id res chain seq x y z
N MET A 1 -28.08 6.81 -11.39
CA MET A 1 -27.59 5.43 -11.70
C MET A 1 -26.23 5.28 -11.04
N ALA A 2 -26.03 4.13 -10.38
CA ALA A 2 -24.72 3.84 -9.78
C ALA A 2 -23.63 3.85 -10.87
N GLY A 3 -22.49 4.44 -10.57
CA GLY A 3 -21.36 4.53 -11.49
C GLY A 3 -20.65 3.21 -11.75
N SER A 4 -19.71 3.21 -12.68
CA SER A 4 -18.88 2.06 -12.99
C SER A 4 -17.38 2.45 -12.99
N ALA A 5 -16.54 1.58 -12.45
CA ALA A 5 -15.11 1.83 -12.32
C ALA A 5 -14.25 0.63 -12.74
N LEU A 6 -13.12 0.93 -13.36
CA LEU A 6 -12.02 -0.01 -13.57
C LEU A 6 -10.83 0.43 -12.71
N LEU A 7 -10.42 -0.42 -11.77
CA LEU A 7 -9.21 -0.22 -10.99
C LEU A 7 -8.04 -0.96 -11.63
N LEU A 8 -6.96 -0.20 -11.92
CA LEU A 8 -5.72 -0.72 -12.48
C LEU A 8 -4.67 -0.81 -11.38
N SER A 9 -4.48 -2.02 -10.86
CA SER A 9 -3.49 -2.34 -9.82
C SER A 9 -2.23 -2.95 -10.43
N GLY A 10 -1.27 -3.35 -9.60
CA GLY A 10 -0.07 -4.06 -10.02
C GLY A 10 0.32 -5.15 -9.02
N PRO A 11 1.00 -6.22 -9.48
CA PRO A 11 1.34 -7.37 -8.65
C PRO A 11 2.59 -7.14 -7.79
N LEU A 12 3.21 -5.96 -7.88
CA LEU A 12 4.47 -5.65 -7.22
C LEU A 12 4.26 -5.29 -5.75
N GLY A 13 4.13 -6.31 -4.90
CA GLY A 13 3.95 -6.16 -3.46
C GLY A 13 2.54 -5.74 -3.03
N LEU A 14 2.32 -5.71 -1.72
CA LEU A 14 1.02 -5.33 -1.12
C LEU A 14 0.75 -3.82 -1.17
N GLY A 15 1.77 -3.00 -1.41
CA GLY A 15 1.66 -1.54 -1.44
C GLY A 15 0.69 -0.99 -2.49
N HIS A 16 0.44 -1.72 -3.57
CA HIS A 16 -0.53 -1.36 -4.62
C HIS A 16 -1.85 -2.12 -4.47
N GLU A 17 -1.79 -3.37 -3.97
CA GLU A 17 -2.96 -4.21 -3.81
C GLU A 17 -3.87 -3.71 -2.66
N MET A 18 -3.30 -3.29 -1.53
CA MET A 18 -4.11 -2.84 -0.38
C MET A 18 -4.89 -1.56 -0.68
N PRO A 19 -4.30 -0.49 -1.24
CA PRO A 19 -5.07 0.66 -1.72
C PRO A 19 -6.16 0.30 -2.72
N ALA A 20 -5.87 -0.57 -3.70
CA ALA A 20 -6.87 -1.02 -4.67
C ALA A 20 -8.06 -1.71 -3.99
N ARG A 21 -7.80 -2.57 -2.99
CA ARG A 21 -8.86 -3.23 -2.20
C ARG A 21 -9.70 -2.21 -1.43
N SER A 22 -9.06 -1.20 -0.81
CA SER A 22 -9.75 -0.16 -0.04
C SER A 22 -10.67 0.66 -0.93
N PHE A 23 -10.18 1.14 -2.08
CA PHE A 23 -11.00 1.88 -3.06
C PHE A 23 -12.12 1.01 -3.64
N THR A 24 -11.83 -0.25 -3.99
CA THR A 24 -12.84 -1.20 -4.48
C THR A 24 -13.95 -1.40 -3.45
N GLY A 25 -13.59 -1.58 -2.18
CA GLY A 25 -14.54 -1.76 -1.10
C GLY A 25 -15.45 -0.55 -0.90
N LEU A 26 -14.89 0.66 -0.91
CA LEU A 26 -15.66 1.90 -0.79
C LEU A 26 -16.63 2.08 -1.97
N LEU A 27 -16.13 2.00 -3.21
CA LEU A 27 -16.96 2.19 -4.40
C LEU A 27 -18.09 1.17 -4.49
N ARG A 28 -17.85 -0.10 -4.11
CA ARG A 28 -18.90 -1.13 -4.07
C ARG A 28 -19.96 -0.83 -3.02
N ARG A 29 -19.57 -0.38 -1.81
CA ARG A 29 -20.53 0.06 -0.78
C ARG A 29 -21.36 1.26 -1.23
N ALA A 30 -20.79 2.14 -2.06
CA ALA A 30 -21.51 3.24 -2.71
C ALA A 30 -22.35 2.78 -3.93
N GLY A 31 -22.54 1.49 -4.14
CA GLY A 31 -23.35 0.93 -5.23
C GLY A 31 -22.69 0.91 -6.60
N TRP A 32 -21.40 1.22 -6.71
CA TRP A 32 -20.69 1.19 -8.00
C TRP A 32 -20.37 -0.22 -8.47
N ARG A 33 -20.48 -0.45 -9.77
CA ARG A 33 -19.96 -1.66 -10.42
C ARG A 33 -18.44 -1.51 -10.59
N VAL A 34 -17.65 -2.34 -9.88
CA VAL A 34 -16.21 -2.21 -9.83
C VAL A 34 -15.53 -3.49 -10.35
N ARG A 35 -14.68 -3.31 -11.35
CA ARG A 35 -13.73 -4.33 -11.84
C ARG A 35 -12.31 -3.94 -11.43
N THR A 36 -11.47 -4.93 -11.15
CA THR A 36 -10.05 -4.74 -10.86
C THR A 36 -9.23 -5.57 -11.85
N ARG A 37 -8.19 -4.96 -12.41
CA ARG A 37 -7.27 -5.61 -13.35
C ARG A 37 -5.82 -5.33 -12.96
N ASP A 38 -4.97 -6.34 -13.14
CA ASP A 38 -3.53 -6.15 -13.12
C ASP A 38 -3.10 -5.35 -14.36
N SER A 39 -2.53 -4.16 -14.13
CA SER A 39 -2.12 -3.26 -15.21
C SER A 39 -0.93 -3.78 -16.03
N LEU A 40 -0.10 -4.69 -15.46
CA LEU A 40 0.95 -5.35 -16.24
C LEU A 40 0.39 -6.30 -17.30
N SER A 41 -0.84 -6.83 -17.09
CA SER A 41 -1.51 -7.63 -18.12
C SER A 41 -1.83 -6.84 -19.38
N LEU A 42 -1.90 -5.50 -19.31
CA LEU A 42 -2.03 -4.62 -20.48
C LEU A 42 -0.82 -4.66 -21.41
N LEU A 43 0.33 -5.15 -20.94
CA LEU A 43 1.55 -5.29 -21.75
C LEU A 43 1.54 -6.54 -22.64
N GLY A 44 0.44 -7.30 -22.66
CA GLY A 44 0.27 -8.55 -23.42
C GLY A 44 0.86 -9.78 -22.72
N ASN A 45 0.57 -10.96 -23.28
CA ASN A 45 0.83 -12.27 -22.65
C ASN A 45 2.29 -12.57 -22.27
N GLY A 46 3.26 -11.87 -22.85
CA GLY A 46 4.70 -12.02 -22.53
C GLY A 46 5.28 -10.80 -21.82
N GLY A 47 4.79 -9.60 -22.14
CA GLY A 47 5.37 -8.33 -21.70
C GLY A 47 5.23 -8.10 -20.18
N GLY A 48 4.09 -8.43 -19.60
CA GLY A 48 3.86 -8.28 -18.16
C GLY A 48 4.78 -9.14 -17.31
N LYS A 49 4.89 -10.43 -17.64
CA LYS A 49 5.78 -11.39 -16.94
C LYS A 49 7.26 -11.05 -17.14
N ALA A 50 7.65 -10.59 -18.33
CA ALA A 50 9.01 -10.15 -18.59
C ALA A 50 9.36 -8.88 -17.81
N GLY A 51 8.47 -7.88 -17.82
CA GLY A 51 8.63 -6.65 -17.04
C GLY A 51 8.74 -6.91 -15.54
N GLN A 52 7.92 -7.80 -15.00
CA GLN A 52 7.99 -8.21 -13.60
C GLN A 52 9.33 -8.87 -13.27
N ARG A 53 9.81 -9.83 -14.08
CA ARG A 53 11.11 -10.49 -13.85
C ARG A 53 12.28 -9.49 -13.92
N VAL A 54 12.24 -8.54 -14.83
CA VAL A 54 13.26 -7.48 -14.92
C VAL A 54 13.23 -6.61 -13.67
N PHE A 55 12.05 -6.20 -13.22
CA PHE A 55 11.89 -5.42 -12.01
C PHE A 55 12.38 -6.19 -10.78
N ASP A 56 11.97 -7.45 -10.61
CA ASP A 56 12.40 -8.31 -9.50
C ASP A 56 13.92 -8.41 -9.46
N ARG A 57 14.57 -8.61 -10.61
CA ARG A 57 16.04 -8.64 -10.69
C ARG A 57 16.69 -7.28 -10.35
N LEU A 58 16.14 -6.18 -10.82
CA LEU A 58 16.65 -4.85 -10.48
C LEU A 58 16.56 -4.57 -8.98
N MET A 59 15.48 -4.99 -8.35
CA MET A 59 15.28 -4.84 -6.90
C MET A 59 16.24 -5.67 -6.07
N THR A 60 16.74 -6.80 -6.60
CA THR A 60 17.67 -7.68 -5.87
C THR A 60 19.14 -7.25 -5.95
N VAL A 61 19.49 -6.31 -6.83
CA VAL A 61 20.88 -5.82 -6.96
C VAL A 61 21.03 -4.46 -6.28
N PRO A 62 21.69 -4.40 -5.11
CA PRO A 62 21.88 -3.16 -4.36
C PRO A 62 22.50 -2.05 -5.22
N GLY A 63 21.97 -0.84 -5.12
CA GLY A 63 22.48 0.35 -5.80
C GLY A 63 22.09 0.51 -7.27
N ILE A 64 21.81 -0.55 -8.03
CA ILE A 64 21.40 -0.45 -9.44
C ILE A 64 20.01 0.18 -9.54
N TYR A 65 19.06 -0.32 -8.76
CA TYR A 65 17.71 0.25 -8.77
C TYR A 65 17.71 1.67 -8.21
N ASP A 66 18.46 1.96 -7.15
CA ASP A 66 18.62 3.32 -6.62
C ASP A 66 19.15 4.28 -7.70
N GLY A 67 20.23 3.90 -8.36
CA GLY A 67 20.81 4.70 -9.45
C GLY A 67 19.80 4.96 -10.56
N LEU A 68 19.06 3.92 -11.00
CA LEU A 68 18.03 4.05 -12.02
C LEU A 68 16.85 4.91 -11.54
N HIS A 69 16.39 4.69 -10.30
CA HIS A 69 15.29 5.45 -9.72
C HIS A 69 15.63 6.93 -9.59
N PHE A 70 16.72 7.26 -8.91
CA PHE A 70 17.08 8.65 -8.63
C PHE A 70 17.58 9.40 -9.87
N ALA A 71 18.37 8.75 -10.74
CA ALA A 71 18.92 9.41 -11.93
C ALA A 71 17.96 9.48 -13.12
N GLN A 72 17.02 8.56 -13.25
CA GLN A 72 16.16 8.46 -14.42
C GLN A 72 14.67 8.64 -14.11
N PHE A 73 14.11 7.88 -13.16
CA PHE A 73 12.67 7.95 -12.90
C PHE A 73 12.30 9.20 -12.11
N ARG A 74 13.08 9.52 -11.08
CA ARG A 74 12.89 10.70 -10.25
C ARG A 74 13.14 12.02 -10.98
N THR A 75 14.01 12.02 -11.98
CA THR A 75 14.35 13.21 -12.80
C THR A 75 13.56 13.30 -14.10
N GLY A 76 12.96 12.22 -14.58
CA GLY A 76 12.33 12.15 -15.90
C GLY A 76 13.33 12.01 -17.05
N GLY A 77 14.45 11.31 -16.83
CA GLY A 77 15.51 11.13 -17.80
C GLY A 77 15.09 10.33 -19.05
N ARG A 78 16.03 10.20 -20.00
CA ARG A 78 15.78 9.57 -21.32
C ARG A 78 15.28 8.13 -21.23
N LEU A 79 15.77 7.35 -20.24
CA LEU A 79 15.35 5.96 -20.04
C LEU A 79 13.89 5.88 -19.54
N ALA A 80 13.46 6.81 -18.69
CA ALA A 80 12.06 6.90 -18.29
C ALA A 80 11.14 7.14 -19.50
N GLY A 81 11.50 8.07 -20.38
CA GLY A 81 10.74 8.34 -21.60
C GLY A 81 10.75 7.17 -22.61
N LEU A 82 11.83 6.38 -22.68
CA LEU A 82 11.87 5.15 -23.49
C LEU A 82 10.94 4.08 -22.89
N ALA A 83 11.03 3.85 -21.58
CA ALA A 83 10.16 2.90 -20.86
C ALA A 83 8.67 3.24 -21.05
N GLU A 84 8.29 4.53 -20.94
CA GLU A 84 6.93 4.99 -21.22
C GLU A 84 6.48 4.64 -22.66
N ARG A 85 7.31 4.92 -23.65
CA ARG A 85 6.96 4.63 -25.05
C ARG A 85 6.80 3.16 -25.33
N LEU A 86 7.69 2.33 -24.78
CA LEU A 86 7.64 0.88 -24.93
C LEU A 86 6.40 0.28 -24.22
N ALA A 87 6.09 0.74 -23.03
CA ALA A 87 4.91 0.29 -22.30
C ALA A 87 3.58 0.79 -22.90
N ALA A 88 3.54 2.02 -23.42
CA ALA A 88 2.33 2.58 -24.01
C ALA A 88 1.88 1.86 -25.28
N ARG A 89 2.82 1.34 -26.09
CA ARG A 89 2.52 0.64 -27.35
C ARG A 89 1.51 -0.49 -27.21
N PRO A 90 1.69 -1.49 -26.31
CA PRO A 90 0.72 -2.53 -26.08
C PRO A 90 -0.41 -2.11 -25.13
N ALA A 91 -0.11 -1.31 -24.09
CA ALA A 91 -1.05 -1.05 -23.01
C ALA A 91 -2.25 -0.17 -23.43
N VAL A 92 -2.03 0.82 -24.28
CA VAL A 92 -3.10 1.74 -24.70
C VAL A 92 -4.14 1.07 -25.59
N PRO A 93 -3.78 0.32 -26.65
CA PRO A 93 -4.74 -0.43 -27.45
C PRO A 93 -5.52 -1.48 -26.65
N GLU A 94 -4.83 -2.18 -25.75
CA GLU A 94 -5.47 -3.21 -24.89
C GLU A 94 -6.51 -2.59 -23.95
N LEU A 95 -6.16 -1.49 -23.29
CA LEU A 95 -7.10 -0.77 -22.43
C LEU A 95 -8.27 -0.20 -23.24
N ARG A 96 -8.02 0.32 -24.45
CA ARG A 96 -9.08 0.81 -25.35
C ARG A 96 -10.05 -0.32 -25.70
N ALA A 97 -9.54 -1.49 -26.09
CA ALA A 97 -10.35 -2.63 -26.43
C ALA A 97 -11.22 -3.10 -25.24
N GLU A 98 -10.67 -3.04 -24.01
CA GLU A 98 -11.43 -3.36 -22.81
C GLU A 98 -12.54 -2.36 -22.55
N LEU A 99 -12.24 -1.06 -22.59
CA LEU A 99 -13.24 0.00 -22.34
C LEU A 99 -14.27 0.12 -23.47
N HIS A 100 -13.96 -0.34 -24.67
CA HIS A 100 -14.93 -0.45 -25.74
C HIS A 100 -15.93 -1.58 -25.51
N ARG A 101 -15.47 -2.72 -25.00
CA ARG A 101 -16.33 -3.88 -24.67
C ARG A 101 -17.18 -3.62 -23.43
N ASP A 102 -16.64 -2.96 -22.43
CA ASP A 102 -17.32 -2.69 -21.16
C ASP A 102 -16.92 -1.29 -20.63
N PRO A 103 -17.66 -0.25 -21.09
CA PRO A 103 -17.38 1.15 -20.73
C PRO A 103 -17.52 1.39 -19.22
N VAL A 104 -16.70 2.33 -18.70
CA VAL A 104 -16.73 2.77 -17.31
C VAL A 104 -16.74 4.30 -17.20
N ASP A 105 -17.16 4.83 -16.06
CA ASP A 105 -17.13 6.25 -15.77
C ASP A 105 -15.79 6.70 -15.18
N LEU A 106 -15.11 5.79 -14.49
CA LEU A 106 -13.85 6.00 -13.79
C LEU A 106 -12.81 4.92 -14.13
N VAL A 107 -11.61 5.32 -14.51
CA VAL A 107 -10.41 4.48 -14.47
C VAL A 107 -9.52 5.00 -13.35
N LEU A 108 -9.41 4.24 -12.25
CA LEU A 108 -8.56 4.57 -11.12
C LEU A 108 -7.30 3.69 -11.15
N SER A 109 -6.16 4.32 -11.37
CA SER A 109 -4.88 3.63 -11.42
C SER A 109 -4.12 3.78 -10.11
N VAL A 110 -3.75 2.66 -9.53
CA VAL A 110 -2.89 2.58 -8.34
C VAL A 110 -1.53 1.94 -8.68
N PHE A 111 -1.19 1.90 -9.97
CA PHE A 111 0.09 1.43 -10.49
C PHE A 111 0.50 2.22 -11.75
N ALA A 112 1.80 2.47 -11.91
CA ALA A 112 2.32 3.38 -12.93
C ALA A 112 1.96 2.98 -14.37
N THR A 113 1.96 1.67 -14.71
CA THR A 113 1.56 1.20 -16.06
C THR A 113 0.10 1.51 -16.34
N GLY A 114 -0.78 1.36 -15.37
CA GLY A 114 -2.19 1.73 -15.47
C GLY A 114 -2.37 3.25 -15.62
N ALA A 115 -1.62 4.04 -14.86
CA ALA A 115 -1.61 5.49 -14.96
C ALA A 115 -1.22 5.96 -16.37
N LEU A 116 -0.15 5.39 -16.93
CA LEU A 116 0.29 5.66 -18.31
C LEU A 116 -0.80 5.31 -19.34
N ALA A 117 -1.34 4.09 -19.26
CA ALA A 117 -2.32 3.62 -20.26
C ALA A 117 -3.61 4.47 -20.23
N ALA A 118 -4.17 4.72 -19.05
CA ALA A 118 -5.37 5.52 -18.87
C ALA A 118 -5.19 6.97 -19.35
N ALA A 119 -4.10 7.62 -18.92
CA ALA A 119 -3.83 9.00 -19.28
C ALA A 119 -3.57 9.15 -20.79
N ARG A 120 -2.79 8.25 -21.42
CA ARG A 120 -2.52 8.28 -22.86
C ARG A 120 -3.79 8.03 -23.67
N LEU A 121 -4.66 7.12 -23.23
CA LEU A 121 -5.94 6.89 -23.89
C LEU A 121 -6.86 8.10 -23.75
N ARG A 122 -6.94 8.68 -22.55
CA ARG A 122 -7.77 9.85 -22.25
C ARG A 122 -7.36 11.11 -23.04
N ALA A 123 -6.07 11.26 -23.33
CA ALA A 123 -5.54 12.37 -24.13
C ALA A 123 -5.81 12.24 -25.64
N GLN A 124 -6.29 11.10 -26.12
CA GLN A 124 -6.61 10.90 -27.53
C GLN A 124 -8.01 11.47 -27.87
N PRO A 125 -8.23 11.89 -29.11
CA PRO A 125 -9.58 12.26 -29.54
C PRO A 125 -10.57 11.12 -29.28
N PRO A 126 -11.78 11.41 -28.80
CA PRO A 126 -12.79 10.39 -28.57
C PRO A 126 -13.12 9.67 -29.88
N THR A 127 -13.12 8.36 -29.84
CA THR A 127 -13.60 7.54 -30.97
C THR A 127 -15.11 7.69 -31.05
N ALA A 128 -15.68 7.78 -32.26
CA ALA A 128 -17.13 7.89 -32.44
C ALA A 128 -17.85 6.76 -31.66
N GLY A 129 -18.82 7.13 -30.84
CA GLY A 129 -19.60 6.20 -30.00
C GLY A 129 -18.90 5.75 -28.72
N ALA A 130 -17.66 6.15 -28.43
CA ALA A 130 -17.00 5.80 -27.18
C ALA A 130 -17.52 6.68 -26.04
N ARG A 131 -17.93 6.03 -24.93
CA ARG A 131 -18.24 6.72 -23.68
C ARG A 131 -16.96 7.27 -23.05
N GLY A 132 -16.95 8.54 -22.67
CA GLY A 132 -15.82 9.15 -21.96
C GLY A 132 -15.71 8.60 -20.53
N PHE A 133 -14.49 8.57 -20.01
CA PHE A 133 -14.20 8.22 -18.60
C PHE A 133 -13.30 9.26 -17.95
N ARG A 134 -13.28 9.29 -16.62
CA ARG A 134 -12.28 10.05 -15.85
C ARG A 134 -11.07 9.19 -15.55
N ALA A 135 -9.87 9.71 -15.84
CA ALA A 135 -8.60 9.08 -15.53
C ALA A 135 -8.05 9.64 -14.21
N VAL A 136 -8.13 8.86 -13.14
CA VAL A 136 -7.65 9.23 -11.81
C VAL A 136 -6.45 8.36 -11.44
N VAL A 137 -5.43 8.96 -10.84
CA VAL A 137 -4.20 8.26 -10.41
C VAL A 137 -4.02 8.46 -8.92
N TYR A 138 -3.92 7.36 -8.17
CA TYR A 138 -3.47 7.39 -6.79
C TYR A 138 -1.97 7.05 -6.74
N CYS A 139 -1.16 7.98 -6.23
CA CYS A 139 0.27 7.77 -5.99
C CYS A 139 0.46 7.32 -4.55
N PRO A 140 0.80 6.04 -4.28
CA PRO A 140 0.95 5.53 -2.92
C PRO A 140 2.18 6.09 -2.21
N ASP A 141 3.23 6.39 -2.96
CA ASP A 141 4.51 6.84 -2.42
C ASP A 141 4.51 8.35 -2.14
N VAL A 142 5.35 8.73 -1.20
CA VAL A 142 5.54 10.14 -0.81
C VAL A 142 6.16 10.99 -1.93
N ALA A 143 6.78 10.35 -2.92
CA ALA A 143 7.37 11.02 -4.07
C ALA A 143 6.94 10.34 -5.37
N ALA A 144 6.07 11.00 -6.13
CA ALA A 144 5.75 10.55 -7.47
C ALA A 144 6.98 10.70 -8.39
N HIS A 145 7.29 9.65 -9.14
CA HIS A 145 8.30 9.68 -10.19
C HIS A 145 7.65 9.84 -11.57
N LYS A 146 8.45 10.11 -12.62
CA LYS A 146 7.97 10.44 -13.96
C LYS A 146 6.95 9.44 -14.53
N LEU A 147 7.11 8.14 -14.24
CA LEU A 147 6.21 7.10 -14.76
C LEU A 147 4.78 7.15 -14.20
N TRP A 148 4.54 7.96 -13.16
CA TRP A 148 3.20 8.21 -12.62
C TRP A 148 2.49 9.39 -13.28
N VAL A 149 3.28 10.40 -13.76
CA VAL A 149 2.73 11.71 -14.10
C VAL A 149 2.64 11.89 -15.61
N HIS A 150 1.41 11.85 -16.12
CA HIS A 150 1.12 11.97 -17.53
C HIS A 150 0.07 13.05 -17.80
N GLU A 151 0.14 13.68 -18.99
CA GLU A 151 -0.95 14.48 -19.54
C GLU A 151 -2.18 13.60 -19.76
N GLY A 152 -3.38 14.15 -19.69
CA GLY A 152 -4.61 13.36 -19.80
C GLY A 152 -5.07 12.70 -18.49
N THR A 153 -4.28 12.77 -17.40
CA THR A 153 -4.79 12.46 -16.06
C THR A 153 -5.71 13.60 -15.60
N ASP A 154 -6.96 13.28 -15.27
CA ASP A 154 -7.93 14.26 -14.80
C ASP A 154 -7.67 14.67 -13.35
N LEU A 155 -7.14 13.76 -12.50
CA LEU A 155 -6.82 14.02 -11.09
C LEU A 155 -5.75 13.10 -10.54
N PHE A 156 -4.83 13.65 -9.76
CA PHE A 156 -3.87 12.92 -8.93
C PHE A 156 -4.31 12.95 -7.47
N LEU A 157 -4.45 11.79 -6.87
CA LEU A 157 -4.68 11.61 -5.45
C LEU A 157 -3.34 11.33 -4.78
N VAL A 158 -2.97 12.11 -3.79
CA VAL A 158 -1.69 12.01 -3.09
C VAL A 158 -1.87 12.19 -1.58
N SER A 159 -1.00 11.57 -0.79
CA SER A 159 -1.16 11.53 0.66
C SER A 159 -0.55 12.71 1.41
N SER A 160 0.26 13.55 0.75
CA SER A 160 0.98 14.64 1.41
C SER A 160 1.26 15.83 0.49
N PRO A 161 1.54 17.03 1.05
CA PRO A 161 2.01 18.16 0.27
C PRO A 161 3.32 17.88 -0.48
N ALA A 162 4.22 17.06 0.08
CA ALA A 162 5.47 16.64 -0.58
C ALA A 162 5.18 15.80 -1.82
N ALA A 163 4.24 14.85 -1.73
CA ALA A 163 3.77 14.08 -2.87
C ALA A 163 3.12 14.98 -3.94
N ALA A 164 2.31 15.97 -3.54
CA ALA A 164 1.73 16.95 -4.46
C ALA A 164 2.80 17.77 -5.19
N ALA A 165 3.82 18.23 -4.48
CA ALA A 165 4.95 18.95 -5.05
C ALA A 165 5.71 18.08 -6.07
N SER A 166 5.90 16.78 -5.78
CA SER A 166 6.57 15.84 -6.68
C SER A 166 5.79 15.64 -8.00
N VAL A 167 4.47 15.59 -7.96
CA VAL A 167 3.61 15.56 -9.16
C VAL A 167 3.77 16.84 -9.96
N ARG A 168 3.68 18.01 -9.28
CA ARG A 168 3.77 19.33 -9.92
C ARG A 168 5.16 19.62 -10.52
N ARG A 169 6.19 18.95 -10.06
CA ARG A 169 7.52 19.02 -10.70
C ARG A 169 7.49 18.60 -12.17
N PHE A 170 6.69 17.59 -12.52
CA PHE A 170 6.54 17.11 -13.91
C PHE A 170 5.39 17.76 -14.67
N ARG A 171 4.36 18.19 -13.94
CA ARG A 171 3.18 18.86 -14.49
C ARG A 171 2.74 19.99 -13.55
N PRO A 172 3.27 21.21 -13.74
CA PRO A 172 3.05 22.32 -12.78
C PRO A 172 1.58 22.66 -12.50
N ARG A 173 0.70 22.46 -13.48
CA ARG A 173 -0.75 22.70 -13.36
C ARG A 173 -1.56 21.40 -13.20
N ALA A 174 -0.95 20.32 -12.71
CA ALA A 174 -1.68 19.07 -12.46
C ALA A 174 -2.80 19.29 -11.45
N PRO A 175 -4.03 18.81 -11.73
CA PRO A 175 -5.06 18.71 -10.72
C PRO A 175 -4.64 17.68 -9.67
N VAL A 176 -4.54 18.12 -8.41
CA VAL A 176 -4.06 17.29 -7.30
C VAL A 176 -4.99 17.47 -6.11
N ALA A 177 -5.47 16.36 -5.55
CA ALA A 177 -6.19 16.33 -4.28
C ALA A 177 -5.39 15.60 -3.21
N LEU A 178 -5.38 16.17 -2.00
CA LEU A 178 -4.79 15.51 -0.82
C LEU A 178 -5.83 14.53 -0.25
N VAL A 179 -5.49 13.25 -0.27
CA VAL A 179 -6.31 12.17 0.29
C VAL A 179 -5.43 11.35 1.22
N PRO A 180 -5.80 11.18 2.50
CA PRO A 180 -5.05 10.31 3.39
C PRO A 180 -4.85 8.92 2.78
N PRO A 181 -3.78 8.18 3.14
CA PRO A 181 -3.59 6.82 2.64
C PRO A 181 -4.81 5.94 2.89
N PRO A 182 -5.27 5.16 1.90
CA PRO A 182 -6.51 4.38 2.01
C PRO A 182 -6.30 3.15 2.89
N VAL A 183 -6.42 3.35 4.19
CA VAL A 183 -6.38 2.31 5.20
C VAL A 183 -7.73 1.57 5.25
N ARG A 184 -7.69 0.25 5.37
CA ARG A 184 -8.89 -0.58 5.46
C ARG A 184 -9.69 -0.27 6.73
N ALA A 185 -11.02 -0.31 6.66
CA ALA A 185 -11.92 -0.02 7.79
C ALA A 185 -11.57 -0.87 9.04
N ALA A 186 -11.18 -2.14 8.85
CA ALA A 186 -10.80 -3.05 9.93
C ALA A 186 -9.65 -2.54 10.84
N PHE A 187 -8.85 -1.56 10.41
CA PHE A 187 -7.84 -0.95 11.28
C PHE A 187 -8.44 0.14 12.17
N TYR A 188 -9.44 0.88 11.69
CA TYR A 188 -10.15 1.87 12.52
C TYR A 188 -11.08 1.20 13.53
N ASP A 189 -11.64 0.05 13.16
CA ASP A 189 -12.62 -0.71 13.93
C ASP A 189 -11.96 -1.89 14.67
N ALA A 190 -10.62 -1.93 14.76
CA ALA A 190 -9.87 -3.02 15.37
C ALA A 190 -10.21 -3.15 16.86
N PRO A 191 -10.17 -4.40 17.40
CA PRO A 191 -10.36 -4.62 18.82
C PRO A 191 -9.33 -3.85 19.66
N SER A 192 -9.67 -3.52 20.89
CA SER A 192 -8.70 -2.90 21.80
C SER A 192 -7.47 -3.81 22.01
N ARG A 193 -6.32 -3.22 22.40
CA ARG A 193 -5.09 -3.97 22.70
C ARG A 193 -5.36 -5.11 23.68
N ALA A 194 -6.15 -4.85 24.73
CA ALA A 194 -6.49 -5.87 25.74
C ALA A 194 -7.33 -7.00 25.13
N ALA A 195 -8.32 -6.68 24.30
CA ALA A 195 -9.16 -7.68 23.63
C ALA A 195 -8.34 -8.54 22.64
N SER A 196 -7.52 -7.92 21.80
CA SER A 196 -6.64 -8.63 20.86
C SER A 196 -5.64 -9.54 21.56
N ARG A 197 -5.04 -9.06 22.66
CA ARG A 197 -4.14 -9.91 23.47
C ARG A 197 -4.84 -11.10 24.09
N ARG A 198 -6.05 -10.93 24.66
CA ARG A 198 -6.83 -12.06 25.18
C ARG A 198 -7.14 -13.08 24.10
N GLN A 199 -7.59 -12.63 22.92
CA GLN A 199 -7.89 -13.49 21.78
C GLN A 199 -6.65 -14.28 21.31
N LEU A 200 -5.49 -13.63 21.33
CA LEU A 200 -4.22 -14.23 20.94
C LEU A 200 -3.51 -14.97 22.08
N GLY A 201 -4.06 -15.02 23.29
CA GLY A 201 -3.42 -15.65 24.45
C GLY A 201 -2.11 -14.97 24.86
N ILE A 202 -1.96 -13.66 24.66
CA ILE A 202 -0.79 -12.88 25.04
C ILE A 202 -1.03 -12.24 26.38
N PRO A 203 -0.17 -12.48 27.42
CA PRO A 203 -0.32 -11.85 28.72
C PRO A 203 -0.26 -10.32 28.65
N ALA A 204 -1.02 -9.63 29.48
CA ALA A 204 -1.17 -8.18 29.41
C ALA A 204 0.15 -7.41 29.59
N GLY A 205 1.02 -7.88 30.50
CA GLY A 205 2.29 -7.23 30.86
C GLY A 205 3.51 -7.61 29.99
N VAL A 206 3.36 -8.56 29.06
CA VAL A 206 4.47 -9.00 28.21
C VAL A 206 4.71 -8.02 27.07
N ARG A 207 5.98 -7.71 26.78
CA ARG A 207 6.35 -6.95 25.58
C ARG A 207 5.98 -7.73 24.32
N CYS A 208 5.37 -7.07 23.33
CA CYS A 208 4.91 -7.72 22.10
C CYS A 208 5.35 -6.94 20.87
N ALA A 209 6.04 -7.59 19.97
CA ALA A 209 6.46 -7.02 18.69
C ALA A 209 5.75 -7.72 17.52
N LEU A 210 5.26 -6.95 16.55
CA LEU A 210 4.75 -7.45 15.29
C LEU A 210 5.80 -7.21 14.19
N LEU A 211 6.29 -8.27 13.58
CA LEU A 211 7.18 -8.21 12.41
C LEU A 211 6.37 -8.51 11.16
N ILE A 212 6.47 -7.64 10.15
CA ILE A 212 5.75 -7.80 8.88
C ILE A 212 6.74 -7.85 7.72
N ASP A 213 6.80 -8.98 7.01
CA ASP A 213 7.45 -9.05 5.70
C ASP A 213 6.48 -8.60 4.61
N SER A 214 6.93 -7.69 3.76
CA SER A 214 6.17 -7.23 2.59
C SER A 214 6.14 -8.24 1.43
N GLY A 215 6.71 -9.43 1.64
CA GLY A 215 6.81 -10.49 0.62
C GLY A 215 8.08 -10.43 -0.23
N TRP A 216 8.94 -9.44 -0.03
CA TRP A 216 10.18 -9.28 -0.80
C TRP A 216 11.38 -10.05 -0.22
N GLY A 217 11.32 -10.42 1.07
CA GLY A 217 12.41 -11.13 1.75
C GLY A 217 13.72 -10.33 1.87
N PHE A 218 13.64 -9.00 1.88
CA PHE A 218 14.83 -8.14 1.96
C PHE A 218 15.52 -8.15 3.32
N ALA A 219 14.82 -8.54 4.38
CA ALA A 219 15.38 -8.53 5.72
C ALA A 219 15.39 -9.92 6.33
N PRO A 220 16.38 -10.24 7.20
CA PRO A 220 16.47 -11.52 7.90
C PRO A 220 15.47 -11.59 9.06
N LEU A 221 14.16 -11.44 8.75
CA LEU A 221 13.10 -11.36 9.76
C LEU A 221 13.03 -12.59 10.65
N ALA A 222 13.29 -13.77 10.12
CA ALA A 222 13.32 -15.01 10.90
C ALA A 222 14.39 -14.97 12.01
N GLY A 223 15.60 -14.49 11.68
CA GLY A 223 16.68 -14.33 12.66
C GLY A 223 16.36 -13.26 13.72
N ALA A 224 15.79 -12.12 13.30
CA ALA A 224 15.37 -11.06 14.21
C ALA A 224 14.23 -11.52 15.15
N ALA A 225 13.24 -12.25 14.61
CA ALA A 225 12.16 -12.83 15.38
C ALA A 225 12.65 -13.82 16.44
N ALA A 226 13.62 -14.69 16.06
CA ALA A 226 14.23 -15.65 16.99
C ALA A 226 15.00 -14.97 18.12
N ALA A 227 15.76 -13.90 17.79
CA ALA A 227 16.52 -13.12 18.77
C ALA A 227 15.59 -12.38 19.77
N LEU A 228 14.50 -11.78 19.29
CA LEU A 228 13.51 -11.11 20.14
C LEU A 228 12.76 -12.11 21.04
N ALA A 229 12.34 -13.25 20.52
CA ALA A 229 11.69 -14.29 21.31
C ALA A 229 12.62 -14.86 22.40
N GLY A 230 13.93 -14.88 22.17
CA GLY A 230 14.95 -15.25 23.17
C GLY A 230 15.20 -14.16 24.24
N ALA A 231 14.68 -12.96 24.05
CA ALA A 231 14.81 -11.81 24.95
C ALA A 231 13.47 -11.45 25.67
N ASP A 232 12.62 -12.44 25.91
CA ASP A 232 11.32 -12.33 26.59
C ASP A 232 10.34 -11.33 25.90
N VAL A 233 10.41 -11.27 24.59
CA VAL A 233 9.44 -10.53 23.74
C VAL A 233 8.50 -11.54 23.10
N HIS A 234 7.20 -11.34 23.22
CA HIS A 234 6.23 -12.08 22.44
C HIS A 234 6.26 -11.57 20.99
N VAL A 235 6.51 -12.44 20.06
CA VAL A 235 6.74 -12.07 18.65
C VAL A 235 5.64 -12.62 17.76
N LEU A 236 4.93 -11.72 17.10
CA LEU A 236 3.98 -12.02 16.03
C LEU A 236 4.72 -11.77 14.70
N ALA A 237 4.92 -12.81 13.89
CA ALA A 237 5.73 -12.69 12.67
C ALA A 237 4.90 -13.06 11.44
N VAL A 238 4.60 -12.06 10.59
CA VAL A 238 3.80 -12.21 9.37
C VAL A 238 4.74 -12.31 8.17
N ALA A 239 4.83 -13.49 7.58
CA ALA A 239 5.62 -13.77 6.37
C ALA A 239 4.91 -13.34 5.08
N GLY A 240 3.63 -12.96 5.14
CA GLY A 240 2.83 -12.67 3.96
C GLY A 240 2.77 -13.86 3.00
N ARG A 241 3.04 -13.60 1.71
CA ARG A 241 3.05 -14.65 0.67
C ARG A 241 4.42 -15.32 0.47
N ASN A 242 5.38 -15.04 1.35
CA ASN A 242 6.72 -15.62 1.28
C ASN A 242 6.77 -16.98 2.00
N ALA A 243 6.50 -18.06 1.24
CA ALA A 243 6.45 -19.41 1.79
C ALA A 243 7.79 -19.88 2.40
N ARG A 244 8.92 -19.33 1.95
CA ARG A 244 10.24 -19.64 2.53
C ARG A 244 10.36 -19.03 3.93
N VAL A 245 10.08 -17.75 4.06
CA VAL A 245 10.12 -17.05 5.36
C VAL A 245 9.12 -17.67 6.35
N GLU A 246 7.93 -18.03 5.86
CA GLU A 246 6.91 -18.69 6.69
C GLU A 246 7.40 -20.04 7.24
N ARG A 247 8.04 -20.86 6.42
CA ARG A 247 8.64 -22.15 6.83
C ARG A 247 9.75 -21.95 7.86
N ASP A 248 10.70 -21.03 7.57
CA ASP A 248 11.81 -20.74 8.46
C ASP A 248 11.31 -20.25 9.84
N LEU A 249 10.26 -19.41 9.87
CA LEU A 249 9.63 -18.95 11.11
C LEU A 249 8.94 -20.09 11.87
N ARG A 250 8.26 -21.02 11.19
CA ARG A 250 7.62 -22.18 11.83
C ARG A 250 8.64 -23.14 12.46
N GLU A 251 9.74 -23.38 11.78
CA GLU A 251 10.84 -24.18 12.32
C GLU A 251 11.42 -23.57 13.59
N LEU A 252 11.64 -22.25 13.59
CA LEU A 252 12.13 -21.51 14.76
C LEU A 252 11.13 -21.48 15.92
N ALA A 253 9.83 -21.41 15.63
CA ALA A 253 8.76 -21.36 16.60
C ALA A 253 8.61 -22.69 17.39
N ALA A 254 8.99 -23.83 16.80
CA ALA A 254 8.94 -25.14 17.47
C ALA A 254 9.70 -25.18 18.80
N ALA A 255 10.79 -24.41 18.92
CA ALA A 255 11.58 -24.30 20.14
C ALA A 255 11.37 -22.96 20.90
N ARG A 256 10.41 -22.12 20.48
CA ARG A 256 10.22 -20.76 21.02
C ARG A 256 8.73 -20.43 21.13
N PRO A 257 8.07 -20.77 22.25
CA PRO A 257 6.63 -20.53 22.44
C PRO A 257 6.22 -19.06 22.34
N ALA A 258 7.15 -18.11 22.57
CA ALA A 258 6.92 -16.69 22.42
C ALA A 258 6.90 -16.22 20.94
N LEU A 259 7.31 -17.05 19.98
CA LEU A 259 7.28 -16.75 18.54
C LEU A 259 6.05 -17.40 17.89
N ARG A 260 5.18 -16.58 17.30
CA ARG A 260 3.99 -17.02 16.57
C ARG A 260 4.06 -16.60 15.11
N PRO A 261 4.30 -17.54 14.19
CA PRO A 261 4.35 -17.28 12.75
C PRO A 261 2.96 -17.25 12.13
N PHE A 262 2.79 -16.36 11.15
CA PHE A 262 1.62 -16.25 10.30
C PHE A 262 2.08 -16.20 8.84
N GLY A 263 1.35 -16.85 7.95
CA GLY A 263 1.46 -16.65 6.52
C GLY A 263 0.73 -15.38 6.08
N PHE A 264 0.15 -15.40 4.87
CA PHE A 264 -0.77 -14.34 4.45
C PHE A 264 -2.07 -14.42 5.28
N THR A 265 -2.43 -13.32 5.94
CA THR A 265 -3.58 -13.27 6.84
C THR A 265 -4.32 -11.93 6.75
N ASP A 266 -5.63 -11.97 6.92
CA ASP A 266 -6.47 -10.77 7.06
C ASP A 266 -6.55 -10.28 8.52
N GLU A 267 -5.97 -11.00 9.49
CA GLU A 267 -5.97 -10.67 10.92
C GLU A 267 -4.96 -9.58 11.32
N VAL A 268 -4.20 -9.02 10.36
CA VAL A 268 -3.20 -7.98 10.63
C VAL A 268 -3.72 -6.86 11.55
N PRO A 269 -4.98 -6.36 11.44
CA PRO A 269 -5.50 -5.37 12.37
C PRO A 269 -5.48 -5.84 13.84
N ALA A 270 -5.88 -7.07 14.12
CA ALA A 270 -5.87 -7.63 15.47
C ALA A 270 -4.43 -7.88 15.98
N LEU A 271 -3.55 -8.37 15.12
CA LEU A 271 -2.12 -8.57 15.42
C LEU A 271 -1.45 -7.23 15.75
N MET A 272 -1.73 -6.20 14.95
CA MET A 272 -1.19 -4.85 15.15
C MET A 272 -1.77 -4.20 16.41
N ALA A 273 -3.05 -4.43 16.73
CA ALA A 273 -3.67 -3.98 17.97
C ALA A 273 -3.01 -4.59 19.21
N ALA A 274 -2.61 -5.86 19.17
CA ALA A 274 -1.95 -6.57 20.28
C ALA A 274 -0.51 -6.10 20.52
N ALA A 275 0.18 -5.61 19.48
CA ALA A 275 1.59 -5.26 19.52
C ALA A 275 1.88 -3.92 20.22
N ASP A 276 3.07 -3.79 20.79
CA ASP A 276 3.63 -2.55 21.32
C ASP A 276 4.53 -1.86 20.29
N LEU A 277 5.10 -2.64 19.38
CA LEU A 277 6.00 -2.21 18.32
C LEU A 277 5.69 -2.93 17.02
N VAL A 278 5.66 -2.21 15.91
CA VAL A 278 5.59 -2.79 14.56
C VAL A 278 6.95 -2.62 13.88
N ILE A 279 7.50 -3.72 13.38
CA ILE A 279 8.77 -3.78 12.66
C ILE A 279 8.46 -4.12 11.21
N ALA A 280 8.77 -3.24 10.29
CA ALA A 280 8.39 -3.39 8.88
C ALA A 280 9.33 -2.66 7.92
N LEU A 281 9.19 -2.96 6.63
CA LEU A 281 9.74 -2.12 5.57
C LEU A 281 8.97 -0.80 5.48
N PRO A 282 9.58 0.29 4.97
CA PRO A 282 8.94 1.60 4.84
C PRO A 282 7.91 1.66 3.71
N GLY A 283 6.94 0.73 3.74
CA GLY A 283 5.81 0.70 2.83
C GLY A 283 4.71 1.67 3.30
N ALA A 284 4.27 2.58 2.43
CA ALA A 284 3.30 3.62 2.77
C ALA A 284 2.00 3.07 3.39
N ALA A 285 1.51 1.92 2.91
CA ALA A 285 0.29 1.29 3.45
C ALA A 285 0.49 0.82 4.91
N THR A 286 1.57 0.06 5.18
CA THR A 286 1.84 -0.46 6.54
C THR A 286 2.13 0.68 7.52
N CYS A 287 2.85 1.71 7.09
CA CYS A 287 3.10 2.89 7.92
C CYS A 287 1.80 3.63 8.27
N ALA A 288 0.90 3.79 7.29
CA ALA A 288 -0.41 4.41 7.51
C ALA A 288 -1.30 3.57 8.45
N GLU A 289 -1.32 2.24 8.27
CA GLU A 289 -2.04 1.30 9.14
C GLU A 289 -1.54 1.39 10.60
N ALA A 290 -0.22 1.40 10.80
CA ALA A 290 0.39 1.54 12.11
C ALA A 290 0.07 2.90 12.77
N ARG A 291 0.06 3.99 11.99
CA ARG A 291 -0.33 5.31 12.49
C ARG A 291 -1.79 5.38 12.90
N VAL A 292 -2.71 4.84 12.10
CA VAL A 292 -4.13 4.74 12.45
C VAL A 292 -4.31 4.00 13.78
N MET A 293 -3.53 2.96 14.00
CA MET A 293 -3.55 2.15 15.22
C MET A 293 -2.79 2.77 16.40
N GLY A 294 -2.12 3.92 16.20
CA GLY A 294 -1.26 4.54 17.21
C GLY A 294 -0.07 3.67 17.61
N ARG A 295 0.44 2.83 16.70
CA ARG A 295 1.57 1.94 16.97
C ARG A 295 2.90 2.60 16.64
N ARG A 296 3.91 2.33 17.50
CA ARG A 296 5.28 2.72 17.23
C ARG A 296 5.84 1.88 16.07
N LEU A 297 6.60 2.51 15.19
CA LEU A 297 7.23 1.88 14.03
C LEU A 297 8.74 1.77 14.23
N LEU A 298 9.31 0.60 13.89
CA LEU A 298 10.73 0.42 13.61
C LEU A 298 10.86 0.05 12.14
N LEU A 299 11.45 0.94 11.36
CA LEU A 299 11.56 0.78 9.91
C LEU A 299 12.95 0.28 9.52
N LEU A 300 12.98 -0.66 8.57
CA LEU A 300 14.21 -1.27 8.07
C LEU A 300 14.72 -0.49 6.86
N ASP A 301 15.94 0.05 6.93
CA ASP A 301 16.59 0.72 5.79
C ASP A 301 17.20 -0.30 4.82
N VAL A 302 16.34 -0.99 4.10
CA VAL A 302 16.72 -2.03 3.12
C VAL A 302 16.04 -1.88 1.78
N MET A 303 15.00 -1.05 1.70
CA MET A 303 14.20 -0.90 0.49
C MET A 303 14.76 0.23 -0.38
N PRO A 304 15.27 -0.07 -1.58
CA PRO A 304 15.86 0.92 -2.44
C PRO A 304 14.81 1.85 -3.11
N GLY A 305 15.25 2.96 -3.67
CA GLY A 305 14.45 3.88 -4.47
C GLY A 305 13.34 4.56 -3.68
N HIS A 306 12.09 4.31 -4.04
CA HIS A 306 10.91 4.90 -3.38
C HIS A 306 10.80 4.51 -1.89
N GLY A 307 11.34 3.36 -1.50
CA GLY A 307 11.37 2.97 -0.10
C GLY A 307 12.18 3.92 0.76
N ARG A 308 13.30 4.44 0.24
CA ARG A 308 14.11 5.43 0.95
C ARG A 308 13.40 6.79 1.06
N ASP A 309 12.68 7.22 0.04
CA ASP A 309 11.83 8.42 0.12
C ASP A 309 10.74 8.28 1.19
N ASN A 310 10.08 7.12 1.24
CA ASN A 310 9.07 6.82 2.25
C ASN A 310 9.67 6.77 3.66
N LEU A 311 10.85 6.15 3.82
CA LEU A 311 11.57 6.10 5.10
C LEU A 311 11.86 7.49 5.66
N LEU A 312 12.44 8.37 4.84
CA LEU A 312 12.74 9.74 5.24
C LEU A 312 11.48 10.51 5.63
N HIS A 313 10.41 10.34 4.89
CA HIS A 313 9.14 10.96 5.22
C HIS A 313 8.58 10.50 6.57
N GLU A 314 8.64 9.20 6.87
CA GLU A 314 8.18 8.67 8.17
C GLU A 314 9.02 9.20 9.34
N LEU A 315 10.34 9.39 9.12
CA LEU A 315 11.21 10.03 10.11
C LEU A 315 10.83 11.49 10.35
N GLU A 316 10.57 12.25 9.29
CA GLU A 316 10.13 13.65 9.38
C GLU A 316 8.80 13.79 10.11
N GLN A 317 7.91 12.82 9.96
CA GLN A 317 6.64 12.76 10.72
C GLN A 317 6.85 12.41 12.21
N GLY A 318 8.07 12.05 12.62
CA GLY A 318 8.42 11.79 14.02
C GLY A 318 7.77 10.53 14.59
N GLY A 319 7.35 9.56 13.74
CA GLY A 319 6.60 8.38 14.12
C GLY A 319 7.35 7.07 14.09
N ALA A 320 8.56 7.08 13.56
CA ALA A 320 9.34 5.88 13.33
C ALA A 320 10.75 5.99 13.87
N ASP A 321 11.27 4.88 14.35
CA ASP A 321 12.70 4.62 14.52
C ASP A 321 13.21 3.90 13.27
N VAL A 322 14.53 3.92 13.02
CA VAL A 322 15.16 3.25 11.87
C VAL A 322 16.28 2.34 12.34
N CYS A 323 16.43 1.20 11.70
CA CYS A 323 17.58 0.33 11.90
C CYS A 323 18.10 -0.27 10.59
N GLY A 324 19.35 -0.75 10.64
CA GLY A 324 19.97 -1.49 9.55
C GLY A 324 19.38 -2.89 9.38
N PRO A 325 19.78 -3.61 8.29
CA PRO A 325 19.16 -4.86 7.88
C PRO A 325 19.62 -6.09 8.67
N ALA A 326 20.69 -6.01 9.48
CA ALA A 326 21.18 -7.19 10.18
C ALA A 326 20.20 -7.63 11.29
N ALA A 327 19.98 -8.95 11.43
CA ALA A 327 19.07 -9.48 12.45
C ALA A 327 19.39 -8.98 13.86
N ALA A 328 20.68 -8.88 14.21
CA ALA A 328 21.14 -8.38 15.50
C ALA A 328 20.83 -6.87 15.70
N ASP A 329 20.93 -6.07 14.63
CA ASP A 329 20.60 -4.65 14.66
C ASP A 329 19.10 -4.44 14.84
N ILE A 330 18.30 -5.22 14.12
CA ILE A 330 16.83 -5.21 14.24
C ILE A 330 16.44 -5.55 15.68
N ALA A 331 16.98 -6.64 16.23
CA ALA A 331 16.64 -7.07 17.60
C ALA A 331 17.06 -6.03 18.64
N ARG A 332 18.29 -5.48 18.56
CA ARG A 332 18.78 -4.43 19.47
C ARG A 332 17.93 -3.17 19.41
N SER A 333 17.63 -2.68 18.21
CA SER A 333 16.82 -1.49 18.02
C SER A 333 15.37 -1.69 18.48
N ALA A 334 14.82 -2.88 18.26
CA ALA A 334 13.48 -3.24 18.73
C ALA A 334 13.40 -3.29 20.25
N LEU A 335 14.38 -3.87 20.94
CA LEU A 335 14.43 -3.90 22.42
C LEU A 335 14.52 -2.47 22.97
N ALA A 336 15.42 -1.63 22.42
CA ALA A 336 15.52 -0.23 22.81
C ALA A 336 14.22 0.55 22.56
N ALA A 337 13.50 0.25 21.47
CA ALA A 337 12.21 0.86 21.19
C ALA A 337 11.11 0.41 22.13
N LEU A 338 11.10 -0.88 22.51
CA LEU A 338 10.16 -1.47 23.46
C LEU A 338 10.39 -0.94 24.88
N ASP A 339 11.65 -0.71 25.28
CA ASP A 339 11.99 -0.17 26.61
C ASP A 339 11.57 1.31 26.75
N ARG A 340 11.49 2.05 25.64
CA ARG A 340 10.95 3.42 25.60
C ARG A 340 9.42 3.47 25.57
N ALA A 341 8.74 2.33 25.63
CA ALA A 341 7.32 2.22 25.40
C ALA A 341 6.51 2.83 26.54
N GLY A 342 5.93 3.98 26.28
CA GLY A 342 4.61 4.39 26.78
C GLY A 342 3.65 4.45 25.59
N PRO A 343 2.34 4.49 25.80
CA PRO A 343 1.43 4.84 24.70
C PRO A 343 1.90 6.17 24.10
N ARG A 344 1.94 6.27 22.81
CA ARG A 344 2.26 7.53 22.15
C ARG A 344 1.16 8.52 22.49
N ALA A 345 1.43 9.44 23.42
CA ALA A 345 0.45 10.38 23.96
C ALA A 345 -0.09 11.39 22.91
N ASP A 346 0.52 11.48 21.74
CA ASP A 346 0.26 12.52 20.74
C ASP A 346 -0.10 12.00 19.34
N THR A 347 -0.72 10.86 19.20
CA THR A 347 -1.30 10.51 17.90
C THR A 347 -2.55 11.34 17.69
N GLN A 348 -2.43 12.47 16.98
CA GLN A 348 -3.57 13.08 16.32
C GLN A 348 -4.31 11.96 15.57
N ALA A 349 -5.62 11.84 15.81
CA ALA A 349 -6.43 10.85 15.12
C ALA A 349 -6.21 10.98 13.63
N VAL A 350 -5.67 9.94 13.00
CA VAL A 350 -5.45 9.92 11.55
C VAL A 350 -6.83 9.96 10.91
N PRO A 351 -7.15 11.01 10.10
CA PRO A 351 -8.48 11.14 9.54
C PRO A 351 -8.77 9.98 8.59
N ARG A 352 -10.02 9.57 8.56
CA ARG A 352 -10.49 8.62 7.55
C ARG A 352 -10.32 9.23 6.16
N TRP A 353 -9.89 8.41 5.21
CA TRP A 353 -9.58 8.84 3.85
C TRP A 353 -10.83 8.96 2.96
N GLU A 354 -11.90 8.24 3.31
CA GLU A 354 -13.11 8.11 2.50
C GLU A 354 -13.79 9.48 2.20
N PRO A 355 -13.95 10.41 3.16
CA PRO A 355 -14.56 11.70 2.87
C PRO A 355 -13.74 12.56 1.90
N ALA A 356 -12.40 12.55 2.04
CA ALA A 356 -11.52 13.29 1.15
C ALA A 356 -11.54 12.72 -0.28
N PHE A 357 -11.60 11.39 -0.41
CA PHE A 357 -11.73 10.71 -1.69
C PHE A 357 -13.08 11.00 -2.35
N ALA A 358 -14.18 10.93 -1.59
CA ALA A 358 -15.52 11.26 -2.09
C ALA A 358 -15.58 12.68 -2.61
N LYS A 359 -15.08 13.66 -1.84
CA LYS A 359 -15.00 15.05 -2.26
C LYS A 359 -14.20 15.20 -3.56
N ALA A 360 -13.03 14.56 -3.65
CA ALA A 360 -12.16 14.65 -4.81
C ALA A 360 -12.80 14.07 -6.09
N LEU A 361 -13.57 12.98 -5.98
CA LEU A 361 -14.34 12.45 -7.11
C LEU A 361 -15.55 13.32 -7.44
N GLY A 362 -16.23 13.89 -6.43
CA GLY A 362 -17.35 14.84 -6.63
C GLY A 362 -16.95 16.05 -7.47
N GLU A 363 -15.73 16.58 -7.30
CA GLU A 363 -15.17 17.67 -8.11
C GLU A 363 -14.99 17.28 -9.60
N LEU A 364 -14.95 15.99 -9.92
CA LEU A 364 -14.93 15.44 -11.29
C LEU A 364 -16.35 15.11 -11.82
N GLY A 365 -17.39 15.37 -11.03
CA GLY A 365 -18.77 15.00 -11.34
C GLY A 365 -19.07 13.51 -11.13
N LEU A 366 -18.26 12.83 -10.32
CA LEU A 366 -18.43 11.42 -9.95
C LEU A 366 -18.92 11.34 -8.50
N ASP A 367 -20.22 11.19 -8.31
CA ASP A 367 -20.82 11.09 -6.98
C ASP A 367 -20.66 9.65 -6.44
N ILE A 368 -20.01 9.54 -5.27
CA ILE A 368 -19.86 8.31 -4.51
C ILE A 368 -20.46 8.46 -3.10
N SER A 369 -21.32 9.45 -2.87
CA SER A 369 -22.06 9.53 -1.62
C SER A 369 -22.82 8.21 -1.45
N ALA A 370 -22.52 7.49 -0.39
CA ALA A 370 -23.23 6.28 -0.02
C ALA A 370 -24.71 6.64 0.16
N GLY A 371 -25.58 5.97 -0.56
CA GLY A 371 -26.97 5.93 -0.12
C GLY A 371 -26.97 5.45 1.34
N ASP A 372 -27.57 6.24 2.20
CA ASP A 372 -27.84 5.91 3.61
C ASP A 372 -28.64 4.60 3.64
N THR A 373 -27.94 3.49 3.64
CA THR A 373 -28.51 2.19 4.00
C THR A 373 -28.07 1.92 5.43
N ASP A 374 -28.79 2.56 6.37
CA ASP A 374 -29.03 2.00 7.71
C ASP A 374 -29.72 0.62 7.52
N ASP A 375 -28.94 -0.39 7.18
CA ASP A 375 -29.34 -1.77 7.28
C ASP A 375 -28.34 -2.49 8.18
N HIS A 376 -28.42 -2.18 9.48
CA HIS A 376 -28.03 -3.09 10.51
C HIS A 376 -29.06 -4.23 10.53
N PRO A 377 -28.71 -5.46 10.20
CA PRO A 377 -29.60 -6.57 10.49
C PRO A 377 -29.72 -6.69 12.02
N THR A 378 -30.85 -6.25 12.53
CA THR A 378 -31.31 -6.53 13.89
C THR A 378 -31.36 -8.06 14.02
N MET A 379 -30.37 -8.66 14.68
CA MET A 379 -30.44 -10.05 15.11
C MET A 379 -31.58 -10.15 16.11
N THR A 380 -32.75 -10.54 15.62
CA THR A 380 -33.88 -10.98 16.46
C THR A 380 -33.43 -12.23 17.20
N ARG A 381 -33.18 -12.09 18.50
CA ARG A 381 -33.10 -13.23 19.43
C ARG A 381 -34.45 -13.91 19.44
N THR A 382 -34.58 -15.05 18.80
CA THR A 382 -35.67 -15.98 19.08
C THR A 382 -35.31 -16.76 20.33
N GLN A 383 -36.02 -16.49 21.41
CA GLN A 383 -36.09 -17.36 22.59
C GLN A 383 -36.97 -18.55 22.21
N THR A 384 -36.45 -19.73 22.28
CA THR A 384 -37.10 -20.96 22.81
C THR A 384 -36.04 -21.95 23.23
#